data_e926b536b2d1b1169f4a55982998f9c5
#
_entry.id   e926b536b2d1b1169f4a55982998f9c5
#
_cell.length_a   1.000
_cell.length_b   1.000
_cell.length_c   1.000
_cell.angle_alpha   90.00
_cell.angle_beta   90.00
_cell.angle_gamma   90.00
#
_symmetry.space_group_name_H-M   'P 1'
#
loop_
_entity.id
_entity.type
_entity.pdbx_description
1 polymer ?
#
loop_
_entity_poly.entity_id
_entity_poly.type
_entity_poly.pdbx_seq_one_letter_code
_entity_poly.pdbx_strand_id
1 'polypeptide(L)'
;MAIHRNSQKRYYDENSIYFVTIKIYNGYPYFKESLFCDLFIEEIRIGKQLKNFNLLGFCIIYNHVHLLLQPGEEYNISKVMQFLKRHFTRDVNYIINHPSEGDIRECRLRGGEYERFAELVKNHDEILKQLKIQFNQKHGFNQTTFPKFKWQKSFYDHMIRDERDFENKYIYTVYNFQKHNLPNDWQYTSLNYEEMFDTFLT
;
A
#
# COMPACT_ATOMS: atom_id res chain seq x y z
N MET A 1 -7.56 -7.41 33.93
CA MET A 1 -6.59 -8.13 33.09
C MET A 1 -7.08 -8.09 31.65
N ALA A 2 -6.37 -7.39 30.76
CA ALA A 2 -6.71 -7.36 29.34
C ALA A 2 -6.27 -8.69 28.73
N ILE A 3 -7.22 -9.47 28.23
CA ILE A 3 -6.94 -10.70 27.48
C ILE A 3 -6.24 -10.28 26.21
N HIS A 4 -4.92 -10.54 26.09
CA HIS A 4 -4.22 -10.45 24.83
C HIS A 4 -4.90 -11.42 23.85
N ARG A 5 -5.67 -10.89 22.90
CA ARG A 5 -6.13 -11.66 21.75
C ARG A 5 -4.87 -12.20 21.08
N ASN A 6 -4.77 -13.52 20.98
CA ASN A 6 -3.71 -14.20 20.25
C ASN A 6 -3.53 -13.52 18.90
N SER A 7 -2.33 -13.01 18.64
CA SER A 7 -1.98 -12.55 17.31
C SER A 7 -2.19 -13.73 16.36
N GLN A 8 -2.92 -13.51 15.29
CA GLN A 8 -3.18 -14.52 14.26
C GLN A 8 -1.82 -15.10 13.82
N LYS A 9 -1.61 -16.40 14.05
CA LYS A 9 -0.41 -17.09 13.56
C LYS A 9 -0.48 -17.07 12.04
N ARG A 10 0.50 -16.45 11.40
CA ARG A 10 0.64 -16.48 9.94
C ARG A 10 1.56 -17.62 9.56
N TYR A 11 1.10 -18.43 8.64
CA TYR A 11 1.92 -19.40 7.96
C TYR A 11 2.57 -18.69 6.78
N TYR A 12 3.89 -18.82 6.69
CA TYR A 12 4.66 -18.30 5.57
C TYR A 12 5.08 -19.48 4.75
N ASP A 13 4.68 -19.48 3.49
CA ASP A 13 5.12 -20.44 2.51
C ASP A 13 5.82 -19.69 1.40
N GLU A 14 7.01 -20.15 1.03
CA GLU A 14 7.82 -19.56 -0.02
C GLU A 14 7.05 -19.69 -1.35
N ASN A 15 7.06 -18.65 -2.15
CA ASN A 15 6.36 -18.57 -3.43
C ASN A 15 4.82 -18.60 -3.37
N SER A 16 4.21 -18.55 -2.20
CA SER A 16 2.76 -18.48 -2.10
C SER A 16 2.20 -17.11 -2.44
N ILE A 17 1.06 -17.11 -3.14
CA ILE A 17 0.30 -15.90 -3.44
C ILE A 17 -0.63 -15.60 -2.26
N TYR A 18 -0.74 -14.32 -1.92
CA TYR A 18 -1.59 -13.85 -0.83
C TYR A 18 -2.58 -12.81 -1.32
N PHE A 19 -3.85 -13.03 -1.01
CA PHE A 19 -4.84 -11.97 -1.01
C PHE A 19 -4.78 -11.23 0.32
N VAL A 20 -4.59 -9.91 0.28
CA VAL A 20 -4.41 -9.07 1.46
C VAL A 20 -5.44 -7.95 1.48
N THR A 21 -5.97 -7.64 2.67
CA THR A 21 -6.78 -6.43 2.90
C THR A 21 -6.18 -5.60 4.02
N ILE A 22 -5.84 -4.36 3.73
CA ILE A 22 -5.43 -3.36 4.73
C ILE A 22 -6.49 -2.28 4.86
N LYS A 23 -6.82 -1.92 6.11
CA LYS A 23 -7.87 -0.94 6.42
C LYS A 23 -7.31 0.26 7.15
N ILE A 24 -7.84 1.43 6.83
CA ILE A 24 -7.54 2.66 7.54
C ILE A 24 -8.22 2.63 8.91
N TYR A 25 -7.53 3.13 9.93
CA TYR A 25 -8.05 3.22 11.29
C TYR A 25 -9.31 4.09 11.33
N ASN A 26 -10.33 3.63 12.05
CA ASN A 26 -11.66 4.24 12.15
C ASN A 26 -12.38 4.42 10.80
N GLY A 27 -11.90 3.81 9.72
CA GLY A 27 -12.57 3.85 8.42
C GLY A 27 -12.58 5.23 7.75
N TYR A 28 -11.72 6.17 8.17
CA TYR A 28 -11.66 7.49 7.57
C TYR A 28 -11.33 7.39 6.07
N PRO A 29 -12.06 8.07 5.17
CA PRO A 29 -11.99 7.84 3.73
C PRO A 29 -10.86 8.64 3.06
N TYR A 30 -9.60 8.42 3.44
CA TYR A 30 -8.44 9.13 2.89
C TYR A 30 -8.34 9.03 1.37
N PHE A 31 -8.67 7.87 0.82
CA PHE A 31 -8.59 7.61 -0.63
C PHE A 31 -9.75 8.22 -1.44
N LYS A 32 -10.62 9.03 -0.83
CA LYS A 32 -11.44 9.98 -1.59
C LYS A 32 -10.60 11.08 -2.24
N GLU A 33 -9.45 11.39 -1.68
CA GLU A 33 -8.44 12.24 -2.30
C GLU A 33 -7.61 11.39 -3.26
N SER A 34 -7.72 11.63 -4.56
CA SER A 34 -6.98 10.94 -5.61
C SER A 34 -5.47 10.95 -5.36
N LEU A 35 -4.95 12.06 -4.86
CA LEU A 35 -3.57 12.25 -4.50
C LEU A 35 -3.04 11.14 -3.55
N PHE A 36 -3.84 10.67 -2.60
CA PHE A 36 -3.43 9.56 -1.72
C PHE A 36 -3.51 8.20 -2.42
N CYS A 37 -4.38 8.05 -3.42
CA CYS A 37 -4.36 6.88 -4.27
C CYS A 37 -3.08 6.83 -5.11
N ASP A 38 -2.73 7.95 -5.75
CA ASP A 38 -1.50 8.08 -6.55
C ASP A 38 -0.25 7.80 -5.71
N LEU A 39 -0.21 8.36 -4.48
CA LEU A 39 0.86 8.07 -3.54
C LEU A 39 0.95 6.58 -3.19
N PHE A 40 -0.18 5.91 -2.98
CA PHE A 40 -0.17 4.48 -2.64
C PHE A 40 0.33 3.62 -3.80
N ILE A 41 -0.03 3.97 -5.04
CA ILE A 41 0.49 3.31 -6.24
C ILE A 41 2.00 3.49 -6.34
N GLU A 42 2.50 4.70 -6.07
CA GLU A 42 3.94 4.95 -6.05
C GLU A 42 4.65 4.13 -4.96
N GLU A 43 4.06 4.00 -3.78
CA GLU A 43 4.61 3.14 -2.72
C GLU A 43 4.63 1.65 -3.12
N ILE A 44 3.66 1.18 -3.89
CA ILE A 44 3.70 -0.18 -4.47
C ILE A 44 4.85 -0.31 -5.45
N ARG A 45 5.04 0.65 -6.38
CA ARG A 45 6.12 0.63 -7.39
C ARG A 45 7.51 0.54 -6.73
N ILE A 46 7.72 1.38 -5.73
CA ILE A 46 8.96 1.37 -4.95
C ILE A 46 9.09 0.08 -4.15
N GLY A 47 8.01 -0.32 -3.49
CA GLY A 47 7.99 -1.56 -2.71
C GLY A 47 8.33 -2.79 -3.53
N LYS A 48 7.87 -2.90 -4.77
CA LYS A 48 8.23 -3.98 -5.70
C LYS A 48 9.74 -4.07 -5.89
N GLN A 49 10.39 -2.93 -6.11
CA GLN A 49 11.84 -2.89 -6.34
C GLN A 49 12.65 -3.15 -5.07
N LEU A 50 12.20 -2.62 -3.91
CA LEU A 50 12.93 -2.72 -2.65
C LEU A 50 12.65 -3.99 -1.87
N LYS A 51 11.51 -4.64 -2.09
CA LYS A 51 11.07 -5.83 -1.36
C LYS A 51 10.82 -7.04 -2.25
N ASN A 52 11.17 -6.92 -3.53
CA ASN A 52 11.15 -7.99 -4.49
C ASN A 52 9.88 -8.87 -4.37
N PHE A 53 8.73 -8.30 -4.68
CA PHE A 53 7.46 -9.03 -4.71
C PHE A 53 6.75 -8.82 -6.04
N ASN A 54 6.01 -9.81 -6.48
CA ASN A 54 5.14 -9.73 -7.64
C ASN A 54 3.79 -9.16 -7.24
N LEU A 55 3.30 -8.18 -7.99
CA LEU A 55 1.95 -7.65 -7.85
C LEU A 55 1.07 -8.30 -8.90
N LEU A 56 0.00 -8.97 -8.47
CA LEU A 56 -0.92 -9.71 -9.33
C LEU A 56 -2.29 -9.05 -9.43
N GLY A 57 -2.59 -8.12 -8.52
CA GLY A 57 -3.83 -7.38 -8.54
C GLY A 57 -3.97 -6.41 -7.38
N PHE A 58 -4.71 -5.32 -7.58
CA PHE A 58 -5.09 -4.42 -6.52
C PHE A 58 -6.40 -3.69 -6.79
N CYS A 59 -7.01 -3.17 -5.73
CA CYS A 59 -8.06 -2.18 -5.79
C CYS A 59 -7.99 -1.29 -4.55
N ILE A 60 -7.95 0.02 -4.76
CA ILE A 60 -7.98 1.03 -3.70
C ILE A 60 -9.42 1.50 -3.53
N ILE A 61 -9.96 1.33 -2.34
CA ILE A 61 -11.30 1.78 -1.94
C ILE A 61 -11.13 2.93 -0.95
N TYR A 62 -12.11 3.80 -0.78
CA TYR A 62 -11.99 5.03 0.03
C TYR A 62 -11.31 4.89 1.40
N ASN A 63 -11.39 3.72 2.04
CA ASN A 63 -10.88 3.50 3.40
C ASN A 63 -10.11 2.19 3.58
N HIS A 64 -9.85 1.46 2.51
CA HIS A 64 -9.07 0.23 2.55
C HIS A 64 -8.51 -0.12 1.17
N VAL A 65 -7.56 -1.04 1.14
CA VAL A 65 -6.96 -1.55 -0.08
C VAL A 65 -6.97 -3.06 -0.08
N HIS A 66 -7.28 -3.64 -1.22
CA HIS A 66 -7.07 -5.03 -1.53
C HIS A 66 -5.83 -5.19 -2.41
N LEU A 67 -5.02 -6.18 -2.09
CA LEU A 67 -3.82 -6.54 -2.84
C LEU A 67 -3.82 -8.04 -3.10
N LEU A 68 -3.40 -8.45 -4.27
CA LEU A 68 -3.06 -9.81 -4.60
C LEU A 68 -1.58 -9.81 -4.98
N LEU A 69 -0.74 -10.43 -4.17
CA LEU A 69 0.70 -10.35 -4.34
C LEU A 69 1.42 -11.63 -3.91
N GLN A 70 2.59 -11.85 -4.49
CA GLN A 70 3.49 -12.95 -4.19
C GLN A 70 4.82 -12.39 -3.69
N PRO A 71 5.17 -12.56 -2.42
CA PRO A 71 6.49 -12.19 -1.92
C PRO A 71 7.59 -12.98 -2.64
N GLY A 72 8.73 -12.35 -2.88
CA GLY A 72 9.92 -13.07 -3.32
C GLY A 72 10.61 -13.81 -2.16
N GLU A 73 11.70 -14.50 -2.48
CA GLU A 73 12.41 -15.38 -1.54
C GLU A 73 12.96 -14.65 -0.29
N GLU A 74 13.34 -13.39 -0.44
CA GLU A 74 14.01 -12.62 0.63
C GLU A 74 13.05 -12.10 1.71
N TYR A 75 11.80 -11.82 1.35
CA TYR A 75 10.83 -11.15 2.22
C TYR A 75 9.50 -11.90 2.26
N ASN A 76 9.03 -12.22 3.45
CA ASN A 76 7.69 -12.76 3.62
C ASN A 76 6.61 -11.66 3.55
N ILE A 77 5.35 -12.07 3.41
CA ILE A 77 4.19 -11.16 3.30
C ILE A 77 4.13 -10.12 4.44
N SER A 78 4.52 -10.48 5.67
CA SER A 78 4.51 -9.54 6.78
C SER A 78 5.53 -8.42 6.63
N LYS A 79 6.71 -8.72 6.07
CA LYS A 79 7.76 -7.72 5.80
C LYS A 79 7.38 -6.79 4.65
N VAL A 80 6.79 -7.33 3.60
CA VAL A 80 6.25 -6.53 2.49
C VAL A 80 5.16 -5.58 3.01
N MET A 81 4.19 -6.09 3.76
CA MET A 81 3.11 -5.26 4.29
C MET A 81 3.58 -4.25 5.36
N GLN A 82 4.58 -4.61 6.16
CA GLN A 82 5.20 -3.67 7.10
C GLN A 82 5.85 -2.50 6.37
N PHE A 83 6.56 -2.79 5.26
CA PHE A 83 7.16 -1.78 4.42
C PHE A 83 6.09 -0.82 3.86
N LEU A 84 5.13 -1.33 3.08
CA LEU A 84 4.10 -0.53 2.43
C LEU A 84 3.31 0.33 3.43
N LYS A 85 2.85 -0.28 4.54
CA LYS A 85 2.07 0.44 5.56
C LYS A 85 2.89 1.53 6.25
N ARG A 86 4.14 1.28 6.56
CA ARG A 86 5.01 2.23 7.26
C ARG A 86 5.34 3.44 6.38
N HIS A 87 5.74 3.18 5.14
CA HIS A 87 6.15 4.24 4.21
C HIS A 87 4.96 5.12 3.85
N PHE A 88 3.85 4.53 3.45
CA PHE A 88 2.63 5.28 3.17
C PHE A 88 2.14 6.10 4.38
N THR A 89 2.17 5.54 5.60
CA THR A 89 1.79 6.30 6.82
C THR A 89 2.64 7.54 7.00
N ARG A 90 3.95 7.40 6.85
CA ARG A 90 4.90 8.51 6.99
C ARG A 90 4.61 9.60 5.95
N ASP A 91 4.44 9.19 4.70
CA ASP A 91 4.33 10.11 3.58
C ASP A 91 2.98 10.83 3.55
N VAL A 92 1.86 10.15 3.86
CA VAL A 92 0.58 10.82 4.08
C VAL A 92 0.68 11.84 5.22
N ASN A 93 1.23 11.46 6.37
CA ASN A 93 1.36 12.38 7.50
C ASN A 93 2.28 13.57 7.20
N TYR A 94 3.29 13.40 6.36
CA TYR A 94 4.09 14.50 5.86
C TYR A 94 3.27 15.46 4.98
N ILE A 95 2.45 14.91 4.07
CA ILE A 95 1.59 15.71 3.17
C ILE A 95 0.57 16.52 3.98
N ILE A 96 -0.11 15.89 4.93
CA ILE A 96 -1.17 16.53 5.73
C ILE A 96 -0.64 17.33 6.94
N ASN A 97 0.66 17.60 6.99
CA ASN A 97 1.32 18.36 8.05
C ASN A 97 1.20 17.77 9.48
N HIS A 98 1.19 16.43 9.58
CA HIS A 98 1.27 15.69 10.85
C HIS A 98 2.53 14.81 10.94
N PRO A 99 3.75 15.35 10.73
CA PRO A 99 4.96 14.54 10.82
C PRO A 99 5.13 14.01 12.25
N SER A 100 5.62 12.78 12.39
CA SER A 100 6.03 12.24 13.69
C SER A 100 7.51 12.58 13.94
N GLU A 101 7.93 12.74 15.21
CA GLU A 101 9.33 13.01 15.57
C GLU A 101 10.32 11.93 15.08
N GLY A 102 9.85 10.74 14.73
CA GLY A 102 10.64 9.65 14.15
C GLY A 102 10.54 9.51 12.62
N ASP A 103 9.84 10.42 11.94
CA ASP A 103 9.64 10.39 10.49
C ASP A 103 10.74 11.11 9.71
N ILE A 104 11.96 11.10 10.24
CA ILE A 104 13.12 11.61 9.51
C ILE A 104 13.32 10.74 8.27
N ARG A 105 13.38 11.39 7.10
CA ARG A 105 13.43 10.78 5.76
C ARG A 105 14.60 9.83 5.52
N GLU A 106 15.58 9.80 6.43
CA GLU A 106 16.83 9.04 6.30
C GLU A 106 16.70 7.52 6.38
N CYS A 107 15.52 6.95 6.63
CA CYS A 107 15.41 5.53 6.97
C CYS A 107 14.72 4.66 5.93
N ARG A 108 14.78 4.98 4.63
CA ARG A 108 14.25 4.06 3.60
C ARG A 108 15.17 2.88 3.37
N LEU A 109 16.46 3.13 3.37
CA LEU A 109 17.48 2.14 3.06
C LEU A 109 18.58 2.17 4.10
N ARG A 110 19.12 1.02 4.45
CA ARG A 110 20.27 0.88 5.36
C ARG A 110 21.49 0.38 4.58
N GLY A 111 22.64 1.07 4.77
CA GLY A 111 23.91 0.62 4.20
C GLY A 111 23.96 0.63 2.68
N GLY A 112 24.55 -0.37 2.06
CA GLY A 112 24.78 -0.47 0.62
C GLY A 112 23.51 -0.52 -0.26
N GLU A 113 22.31 -0.72 0.32
CA GLU A 113 21.05 -0.58 -0.41
C GLU A 113 20.81 0.86 -0.87
N TYR A 114 21.32 1.87 -0.13
CA TYR A 114 21.13 3.27 -0.48
C TYR A 114 21.76 3.62 -1.83
N GLU A 115 22.99 3.17 -2.08
CA GLU A 115 23.69 3.46 -3.34
C GLU A 115 22.97 2.82 -4.55
N ARG A 116 22.47 1.60 -4.38
CA ARG A 116 21.76 0.86 -5.44
C ARG A 116 20.42 1.51 -5.81
N PHE A 117 19.74 2.14 -4.87
CA PHE A 117 18.38 2.69 -5.05
C PHE A 117 18.32 4.21 -4.86
N ALA A 118 19.46 4.91 -4.86
CA ALA A 118 19.52 6.36 -4.59
C ALA A 118 18.65 7.17 -5.56
N GLU A 119 18.67 6.82 -6.85
CA GLU A 119 17.86 7.50 -7.86
C GLU A 119 16.36 7.27 -7.63
N LEU A 120 15.95 6.04 -7.31
CA LEU A 120 14.58 5.70 -6.99
C LEU A 120 14.05 6.50 -5.79
N VAL A 121 14.86 6.59 -4.73
CA VAL A 121 14.52 7.37 -3.53
C VAL A 121 14.42 8.85 -3.84
N LYS A 122 15.34 9.39 -4.63
CA LYS A 122 15.33 10.80 -5.06
C LYS A 122 14.06 11.12 -5.86
N ASN A 123 13.74 10.29 -6.84
CA ASN A 123 12.54 10.47 -7.67
C ASN A 123 11.27 10.45 -6.82
N HIS A 124 11.17 9.52 -5.86
CA HIS A 124 10.04 9.48 -4.94
C HIS A 124 9.96 10.74 -4.06
N ASP A 125 11.07 11.25 -3.56
CA ASP A 125 11.08 12.46 -2.74
C ASP A 125 10.61 13.70 -3.54
N GLU A 126 10.89 13.74 -4.83
CA GLU A 126 10.39 14.79 -5.71
C GLU A 126 8.88 14.66 -5.95
N ILE A 127 8.39 13.46 -6.23
CA ILE A 127 6.96 13.17 -6.33
C ILE A 127 6.25 13.58 -5.04
N LEU A 128 6.78 13.19 -3.89
CA LEU A 128 6.20 13.51 -2.59
C LEU A 128 6.12 15.02 -2.32
N LYS A 129 7.15 15.79 -2.72
CA LYS A 129 7.12 17.25 -2.64
C LYS A 129 6.02 17.85 -3.53
N GLN A 130 5.89 17.35 -4.75
CA GLN A 130 4.85 17.81 -5.67
C GLN A 130 3.44 17.51 -5.14
N LEU A 131 3.21 16.30 -4.64
CA LEU A 131 1.95 15.91 -4.03
C LEU A 131 1.61 16.79 -2.82
N LYS A 132 2.60 17.16 -1.99
CA LYS A 132 2.41 18.09 -0.88
C LYS A 132 2.03 19.50 -1.35
N ILE A 133 2.64 19.97 -2.42
CA ILE A 133 2.31 21.28 -2.99
C ILE A 133 0.86 21.26 -3.49
N GLN A 134 0.46 20.24 -4.26
CA GLN A 134 -0.90 20.08 -4.76
C GLN A 134 -1.92 20.00 -3.61
N PHE A 135 -1.62 19.23 -2.57
CA PHE A 135 -2.48 19.14 -1.38
C PHE A 135 -2.68 20.50 -0.72
N ASN A 136 -1.59 21.26 -0.50
CA ASN A 136 -1.65 22.57 0.10
C ASN A 136 -2.39 23.61 -0.76
N GLN A 137 -2.24 23.53 -2.08
CA GLN A 137 -3.01 24.39 -3.02
C GLN A 137 -4.51 24.10 -2.94
N LYS A 138 -4.90 22.84 -2.80
CA LYS A 138 -6.30 22.42 -2.72
C LYS A 138 -6.94 22.71 -1.36
N HIS A 139 -6.21 22.49 -0.27
CA HIS A 139 -6.76 22.51 1.09
C HIS A 139 -6.26 23.68 1.96
N GLY A 140 -5.28 24.48 1.50
CA GLY A 140 -4.64 25.55 2.25
C GLY A 140 -3.51 25.06 3.17
N PHE A 141 -2.54 25.95 3.43
CA PHE A 141 -1.30 25.61 4.14
C PHE A 141 -1.50 25.31 5.63
N ASN A 142 -2.57 25.78 6.24
CA ASN A 142 -2.80 25.72 7.69
C ASN A 142 -3.96 24.79 8.08
N GLN A 143 -4.47 23.97 7.17
CA GLN A 143 -5.64 23.16 7.48
C GLN A 143 -5.26 21.79 8.02
N THR A 144 -5.48 21.59 9.30
CA THR A 144 -5.48 20.29 9.99
C THR A 144 -6.84 19.59 9.88
N THR A 145 -7.54 19.71 8.75
CA THR A 145 -8.86 19.10 8.57
C THR A 145 -8.80 17.57 8.46
N PHE A 146 -7.64 17.04 8.11
CA PHE A 146 -7.40 15.61 8.07
C PHE A 146 -6.87 15.12 9.42
N PRO A 147 -7.47 14.09 10.02
CA PRO A 147 -6.90 13.47 11.22
C PRO A 147 -5.54 12.85 10.89
N LYS A 148 -4.69 12.62 11.90
CA LYS A 148 -3.42 11.91 11.69
C LYS A 148 -3.66 10.54 11.08
N PHE A 149 -3.04 10.25 9.94
CA PHE A 149 -3.19 8.99 9.24
C PHE A 149 -2.66 7.81 10.04
N LYS A 150 -3.45 6.74 10.10
CA LYS A 150 -3.08 5.46 10.71
C LYS A 150 -3.78 4.31 9.98
N TRP A 151 -3.08 3.22 9.74
CA TRP A 151 -3.69 1.94 9.42
C TRP A 151 -4.22 1.24 10.67
N GLN A 152 -5.17 0.34 10.49
CA GLN A 152 -5.46 -0.66 11.53
C GLN A 152 -4.19 -1.45 11.84
N LYS A 153 -4.02 -1.88 13.10
CA LYS A 153 -2.80 -2.51 13.60
C LYS A 153 -2.38 -3.73 12.79
N SER A 154 -3.35 -4.56 12.39
CA SER A 154 -3.12 -5.77 11.60
C SER A 154 -3.63 -5.60 10.18
N PHE A 155 -3.54 -6.65 9.38
CA PHE A 155 -4.15 -6.79 8.07
C PHE A 155 -4.77 -8.18 7.98
N TYR A 156 -5.75 -8.36 7.11
CA TYR A 156 -6.29 -9.67 6.73
C TYR A 156 -5.42 -10.23 5.61
N ASP A 157 -5.08 -11.48 5.71
CA ASP A 157 -4.39 -12.24 4.67
C ASP A 157 -5.06 -13.60 4.44
N HIS A 158 -5.05 -14.04 3.21
CA HIS A 158 -5.51 -15.34 2.77
C HIS A 158 -4.51 -15.89 1.74
N MET A 159 -3.90 -17.01 2.05
CA MET A 159 -3.00 -17.71 1.14
C MET A 159 -3.80 -18.43 0.07
N ILE A 160 -3.49 -18.19 -1.19
CA ILE A 160 -4.14 -18.80 -2.34
C ILE A 160 -3.75 -20.27 -2.41
N ARG A 161 -4.73 -21.16 -2.58
CA ARG A 161 -4.56 -22.60 -2.48
C ARG A 161 -4.51 -23.31 -3.82
N ASP A 162 -5.22 -22.78 -4.80
CA ASP A 162 -5.37 -23.36 -6.13
C ASP A 162 -5.80 -22.28 -7.15
N GLU A 163 -5.87 -22.65 -8.41
CA GLU A 163 -6.24 -21.76 -9.51
C GLU A 163 -7.64 -21.16 -9.33
N ARG A 164 -8.61 -21.95 -8.90
CA ARG A 164 -9.98 -21.48 -8.65
C ARG A 164 -10.03 -20.43 -7.52
N ASP A 165 -9.26 -20.65 -6.45
CA ASP A 165 -9.13 -19.69 -5.35
C ASP A 165 -8.47 -18.40 -5.85
N PHE A 166 -7.45 -18.52 -6.71
CA PHE A 166 -6.81 -17.40 -7.38
C PHE A 166 -7.80 -16.58 -8.21
N GLU A 167 -8.50 -17.21 -9.14
CA GLU A 167 -9.49 -16.56 -10.00
C GLU A 167 -10.56 -15.82 -9.18
N ASN A 168 -11.09 -16.48 -8.16
CA ASN A 168 -12.09 -15.87 -7.27
C ASN A 168 -11.54 -14.64 -6.55
N LYS A 169 -10.30 -14.71 -6.05
CA LYS A 169 -9.68 -13.57 -5.35
C LYS A 169 -9.24 -12.48 -6.30
N TYR A 170 -8.80 -12.83 -7.49
CA TYR A 170 -8.48 -11.87 -8.54
C TYR A 170 -9.71 -11.05 -8.94
N ILE A 171 -10.79 -11.72 -9.35
CA ILE A 171 -12.05 -11.05 -9.70
C ILE A 171 -12.57 -10.20 -8.54
N TYR A 172 -12.57 -10.77 -7.33
CA TYR A 172 -12.97 -10.02 -6.13
C TYR A 172 -12.11 -8.77 -5.92
N THR A 173 -10.80 -8.87 -6.12
CA THR A 173 -9.87 -7.74 -5.95
C THR A 173 -10.13 -6.67 -7.00
N VAL A 174 -10.06 -7.04 -8.27
CA VAL A 174 -10.07 -6.12 -9.40
C VAL A 174 -11.39 -5.35 -9.51
N TYR A 175 -12.52 -6.01 -9.25
CA TYR A 175 -13.87 -5.42 -9.33
C TYR A 175 -14.44 -5.01 -7.97
N ASN A 176 -13.62 -4.93 -6.93
CA ASN A 176 -14.12 -4.60 -5.59
C ASN A 176 -14.76 -3.20 -5.51
N PHE A 177 -14.32 -2.27 -6.37
CA PHE A 177 -14.89 -0.93 -6.47
C PHE A 177 -16.41 -0.94 -6.75
N GLN A 178 -16.90 -1.88 -7.57
CA GLN A 178 -18.34 -2.04 -7.86
C GLN A 178 -19.13 -2.42 -6.61
N LYS A 179 -18.58 -3.31 -5.78
CA LYS A 179 -19.20 -3.73 -4.52
C LYS A 179 -19.34 -2.58 -3.52
N HIS A 180 -18.50 -1.57 -3.64
CA HIS A 180 -18.53 -0.37 -2.81
C HIS A 180 -19.23 0.81 -3.46
N ASN A 181 -19.96 0.58 -4.57
CA ASN A 181 -20.68 1.61 -5.33
C ASN A 181 -19.78 2.79 -5.75
N LEU A 182 -18.52 2.51 -6.06
CA LEU A 182 -17.64 3.47 -6.68
C LEU A 182 -17.97 3.61 -8.18
N PRO A 183 -17.57 4.72 -8.83
CA PRO A 183 -17.85 4.91 -10.27
C PRO A 183 -17.37 3.72 -11.11
N ASN A 184 -18.07 3.42 -12.20
CA ASN A 184 -17.69 2.32 -13.10
C ASN A 184 -16.35 2.56 -13.80
N ASP A 185 -15.93 3.81 -13.92
CA ASP A 185 -14.64 4.27 -14.42
C ASP A 185 -13.61 4.49 -13.31
N TRP A 186 -13.78 3.80 -12.18
CA TRP A 186 -12.86 3.92 -11.04
C TRP A 186 -11.43 3.60 -11.46
N GLN A 187 -10.56 4.61 -11.37
CA GLN A 187 -9.21 4.53 -11.92
C GLN A 187 -8.26 3.64 -11.10
N TYR A 188 -8.50 3.51 -9.78
CA TYR A 188 -7.54 2.91 -8.84
C TYR A 188 -7.79 1.43 -8.63
N THR A 189 -7.81 0.69 -9.73
CA THR A 189 -7.89 -0.76 -9.80
C THR A 189 -6.94 -1.29 -10.87
N SER A 190 -6.56 -2.54 -10.77
CA SER A 190 -5.67 -3.24 -11.70
C SER A 190 -5.98 -3.04 -13.17
N LEU A 191 -7.25 -2.85 -13.51
CA LEU A 191 -7.69 -2.68 -14.91
C LEU A 191 -7.03 -1.51 -15.64
N ASN A 192 -6.48 -0.54 -14.91
CA ASN A 192 -5.91 0.68 -15.47
C ASN A 192 -4.38 0.81 -15.28
N TYR A 193 -3.72 -0.27 -14.83
CA TYR A 193 -2.28 -0.26 -14.50
C TYR A 193 -1.61 -1.56 -14.94
N GLU A 194 -1.87 -1.98 -16.18
CA GLU A 194 -1.33 -3.24 -16.74
C GLU A 194 0.18 -3.33 -16.64
N GLU A 195 0.89 -2.19 -16.79
CA GLU A 195 2.34 -2.12 -16.70
C GLU A 195 2.93 -2.44 -15.33
N MET A 196 2.09 -2.46 -14.28
CA MET A 196 2.53 -2.77 -12.92
C MET A 196 2.51 -4.26 -12.59
N PHE A 197 1.86 -5.07 -13.45
CA PHE A 197 1.64 -6.49 -13.13
C PHE A 197 2.75 -7.37 -13.65
N ASP A 198 3.08 -8.35 -12.82
CA ASP A 198 4.02 -9.38 -13.17
C ASP A 198 3.23 -10.55 -13.79
N THR A 199 3.72 -11.07 -14.90
CA THR A 199 3.21 -12.31 -15.47
C THR A 199 3.65 -13.47 -14.60
N PHE A 200 2.77 -14.46 -14.42
CA PHE A 200 3.19 -15.71 -13.79
C PHE A 200 4.39 -16.25 -14.58
N LEU A 201 5.52 -16.37 -13.91
CA LEU A 201 6.56 -17.27 -14.39
C LEU A 201 6.04 -18.69 -14.13
N THR A 202 5.53 -19.31 -15.18
CA THR A 202 5.15 -20.73 -15.22
C THR A 202 6.39 -21.62 -15.04
#